data_7d3f90bd32343efbb8ea15c80cb538c4
#
_entry.id   7d3f90bd32343efbb8ea15c80cb538c4
#
_cell.length_a   1.000
_cell.length_b   1.000
_cell.length_c   1.000
_cell.angle_alpha   90.00
_cell.angle_beta   90.00
_cell.angle_gamma   90.00
#
_symmetry.space_group_name_H-M   'P 1'
#
loop_
_entity.id
_entity.type
_entity.pdbx_description
1 polymer ?
#
loop_
_entity_poly.entity_id
_entity_poly.type
_entity_poly.pdbx_seq_one_letter_code
_entity_poly.pdbx_strand_id
1 'polypeptide(L)'
;IDTRGCIFCSVGGSGDFAVSRKDFGTITQQIVAGTSLFSGKKIGNRFIAYFQAYTNTYGSPDYLREIFSEALNHPSIIGISIATRPDCLGDEILSLLLELKERFSDKFIWIELGLQTIHEETARYIRRGYSLSVFETALNNMNQLDIPVVVHVILGLPCESHSHILQTIDYLAKKNIFGIKLQLLHILKGTDLAKDY
;
A
#
# COMPACT_ATOMS: atom_id res chain seq x y z
N ILE A 1 8.61 13.04 6.63
CA ILE A 1 7.41 12.98 5.78
C ILE A 1 6.85 14.39 5.66
N ASP A 2 6.61 14.87 4.44
CA ASP A 2 5.95 16.17 4.23
C ASP A 2 4.56 16.14 4.90
N THR A 3 4.30 17.12 5.75
CA THR A 3 3.10 17.19 6.60
C THR A 3 1.80 17.41 5.80
N ARG A 4 1.89 17.77 4.50
CA ARG A 4 0.73 18.07 3.65
C ARG A 4 0.20 16.86 2.86
N GLY A 5 0.97 15.78 2.74
CA GLY A 5 0.60 14.62 1.93
C GLY A 5 0.53 14.90 0.42
N CYS A 6 0.13 13.87 -0.36
CA CYS A 6 -0.04 14.01 -1.80
C CYS A 6 -1.21 14.95 -2.15
N ILE A 7 -1.07 15.73 -3.24
CA ILE A 7 -2.06 16.76 -3.61
C ILE A 7 -3.44 16.19 -3.97
N PHE A 8 -3.54 14.92 -4.32
CA PHE A 8 -4.77 14.23 -4.73
C PHE A 8 -5.42 13.42 -3.60
N CYS A 9 -4.75 13.26 -2.45
CA CYS A 9 -5.32 12.50 -1.35
C CYS A 9 -6.41 13.29 -0.62
N SER A 10 -7.56 12.65 -0.39
CA SER A 10 -8.59 13.15 0.52
C SER A 10 -8.14 13.07 1.99
N VAL A 11 -8.87 13.72 2.89
CA VAL A 11 -8.63 13.64 4.34
C VAL A 11 -8.73 12.20 4.86
N GLY A 12 -9.53 11.35 4.22
CA GLY A 12 -9.67 9.91 4.53
C GLY A 12 -8.60 9.02 3.87
N GLY A 13 -7.71 9.58 3.06
CA GLY A 13 -6.79 8.80 2.22
C GLY A 13 -7.54 7.99 1.16
N SER A 14 -7.06 6.79 0.84
CA SER A 14 -7.71 5.84 -0.09
C SER A 14 -8.63 4.84 0.62
N GLY A 15 -9.03 5.14 1.86
CA GLY A 15 -9.73 4.21 2.74
C GLY A 15 -11.24 4.47 2.93
N ASP A 16 -11.90 5.22 2.04
CA ASP A 16 -13.32 5.59 2.20
C ASP A 16 -14.27 4.39 2.36
N PHE A 17 -13.88 3.22 1.86
CA PHE A 17 -14.62 1.96 2.02
C PHE A 17 -13.94 0.97 2.96
N ALA A 18 -12.84 1.37 3.60
CA ALA A 18 -12.13 0.51 4.54
C ALA A 18 -12.83 0.50 5.89
N VAL A 19 -12.90 -0.67 6.49
CA VAL A 19 -13.35 -0.85 7.86
C VAL A 19 -12.31 -0.23 8.80
N SER A 20 -12.71 0.70 9.67
CA SER A 20 -11.76 1.44 10.50
C SER A 20 -11.75 0.95 11.95
N ARG A 21 -10.62 1.12 12.63
CA ARG A 21 -10.49 0.83 14.07
C ARG A 21 -11.44 1.70 14.92
N LYS A 22 -11.70 2.92 14.47
CA LYS A 22 -12.61 3.86 15.15
C LYS A 22 -14.03 3.31 15.21
N ASP A 23 -14.47 2.66 14.14
CA ASP A 23 -15.85 2.19 14.00
C ASP A 23 -16.02 0.74 14.48
N PHE A 24 -14.99 -0.08 14.39
CA PHE A 24 -15.08 -1.54 14.61
C PHE A 24 -14.07 -2.10 15.62
N GLY A 25 -13.20 -1.29 16.22
CA GLY A 25 -12.30 -1.73 17.29
C GLY A 25 -11.10 -2.55 16.82
N THR A 26 -10.95 -3.81 17.28
CA THR A 26 -9.78 -4.67 17.00
C THR A 26 -9.71 -5.09 15.54
N ILE A 27 -8.54 -5.59 15.11
CA ILE A 27 -8.37 -6.13 13.75
C ILE A 27 -9.32 -7.30 13.49
N THR A 28 -9.51 -8.17 14.45
CA THR A 28 -10.46 -9.28 14.37
C THR A 28 -11.90 -8.77 14.14
N GLN A 29 -12.32 -7.76 14.88
CA GLN A 29 -13.65 -7.16 14.69
C GLN A 29 -13.80 -6.51 13.31
N GLN A 30 -12.74 -5.83 12.82
CA GLN A 30 -12.72 -5.28 11.47
C GLN A 30 -12.81 -6.37 10.39
N ILE A 31 -12.09 -7.50 10.55
CA ILE A 31 -12.17 -8.63 9.63
C ILE A 31 -13.59 -9.21 9.61
N VAL A 32 -14.21 -9.42 10.77
CA VAL A 32 -15.59 -9.93 10.86
C VAL A 32 -16.57 -8.96 10.18
N ALA A 33 -16.46 -7.67 10.44
CA ALA A 33 -17.30 -6.65 9.80
C ALA A 33 -17.09 -6.61 8.28
N GLY A 34 -15.82 -6.58 7.82
CA GLY A 34 -15.48 -6.57 6.40
C GLY A 34 -15.98 -7.82 5.66
N THR A 35 -15.80 -8.99 6.24
CA THR A 35 -16.25 -10.25 5.62
C THR A 35 -17.77 -10.38 5.60
N SER A 36 -18.48 -9.79 6.57
CA SER A 36 -19.95 -9.78 6.59
C SER A 36 -20.58 -9.03 5.41
N LEU A 37 -19.87 -8.05 4.82
CA LEU A 37 -20.31 -7.33 3.62
C LEU A 37 -20.44 -8.24 2.39
N PHE A 38 -19.81 -9.41 2.45
CA PHE A 38 -19.87 -10.42 1.38
C PHE A 38 -20.89 -11.53 1.67
N SER A 39 -21.62 -11.46 2.81
CA SER A 39 -22.67 -12.41 3.12
C SER A 39 -23.74 -12.40 1.99
N GLY A 40 -24.05 -13.59 1.47
CA GLY A 40 -24.97 -13.74 0.32
C GLY A 40 -24.30 -13.67 -1.06
N LYS A 41 -23.02 -13.33 -1.16
CA LYS A 41 -22.26 -13.47 -2.42
C LYS A 41 -21.65 -14.87 -2.50
N LYS A 42 -21.61 -15.44 -3.70
CA LYS A 42 -20.94 -16.74 -3.96
C LYS A 42 -19.42 -16.53 -4.03
N ILE A 43 -18.81 -16.22 -2.90
CA ILE A 43 -17.36 -16.11 -2.73
C ILE A 43 -16.88 -17.16 -1.74
N GLY A 44 -15.59 -17.49 -1.76
CA GLY A 44 -14.98 -18.38 -0.78
C GLY A 44 -14.95 -17.78 0.63
N ASN A 45 -14.45 -18.55 1.58
CA ASN A 45 -14.29 -18.18 2.98
C ASN A 45 -12.84 -17.85 3.36
N ARG A 46 -11.97 -17.62 2.36
CA ARG A 46 -10.55 -17.28 2.51
C ARG A 46 -10.31 -15.88 1.99
N PHE A 47 -9.70 -15.03 2.80
CA PHE A 47 -9.53 -13.61 2.53
C PHE A 47 -8.09 -13.17 2.73
N ILE A 48 -7.77 -12.05 2.13
CA ILE A 48 -6.53 -11.29 2.36
C ILE A 48 -6.91 -10.09 3.21
N ALA A 49 -6.24 -9.89 4.34
CA ALA A 49 -6.42 -8.66 5.10
C ALA A 49 -5.60 -7.54 4.46
N TYR A 50 -6.28 -6.53 3.94
CA TYR A 50 -5.65 -5.43 3.23
C TYR A 50 -5.57 -4.18 4.12
N PHE A 51 -4.34 -3.82 4.47
CA PHE A 51 -4.02 -2.59 5.18
C PHE A 51 -3.76 -1.50 4.15
N GLN A 52 -4.77 -0.65 3.88
CA GLN A 52 -4.71 0.24 2.71
C GLN A 52 -4.72 1.73 2.99
N ALA A 53 -5.34 2.21 4.06
CA ALA A 53 -5.42 3.63 4.34
C ALA A 53 -4.06 4.18 4.77
N TYR A 54 -3.57 5.24 4.09
CA TYR A 54 -2.31 5.91 4.38
C TYR A 54 -1.07 5.00 4.24
N THR A 55 -0.13 5.13 5.21
CA THR A 55 1.15 4.42 5.24
C THR A 55 1.15 3.44 6.39
N ASN A 56 0.92 2.17 6.11
CA ASN A 56 0.64 1.17 7.13
C ASN A 56 1.88 0.58 7.81
N THR A 57 3.07 1.03 7.45
CA THR A 57 4.31 0.73 8.18
C THR A 57 4.83 1.93 8.99
N TYR A 58 4.03 3.02 9.06
CA TYR A 58 4.35 4.18 9.88
C TYR A 58 3.75 4.02 11.29
N GLY A 59 4.54 3.42 12.17
CA GLY A 59 4.15 3.15 13.55
C GLY A 59 5.29 2.49 14.30
N SER A 60 5.16 2.33 15.63
CA SER A 60 6.16 1.56 16.37
C SER A 60 6.14 0.09 15.94
N PRO A 61 7.30 -0.58 15.87
CA PRO A 61 7.36 -2.01 15.52
C PRO A 61 6.45 -2.88 16.39
N ASP A 62 6.35 -2.60 17.69
CA ASP A 62 5.49 -3.37 18.60
C ASP A 62 4.01 -3.26 18.28
N TYR A 63 3.54 -2.04 17.99
CA TYR A 63 2.16 -1.82 17.54
C TYR A 63 1.88 -2.53 16.20
N LEU A 64 2.80 -2.42 15.25
CA LEU A 64 2.64 -3.07 13.94
C LEU A 64 2.69 -4.59 14.07
N ARG A 65 3.54 -5.12 14.94
CA ARG A 65 3.59 -6.56 15.28
C ARG A 65 2.26 -7.05 15.81
N GLU A 66 1.66 -6.31 16.74
CA GLU A 66 0.35 -6.63 17.31
C GLU A 66 -0.72 -6.73 16.23
N ILE A 67 -0.92 -5.68 15.42
CA ILE A 67 -2.02 -5.62 14.44
C ILE A 67 -1.84 -6.61 13.28
N PHE A 68 -0.61 -6.79 12.79
CA PHE A 68 -0.34 -7.74 11.71
C PHE A 68 -0.45 -9.20 12.20
N SER A 69 0.04 -9.49 13.43
CA SER A 69 -0.12 -10.81 14.02
C SER A 69 -1.59 -11.13 14.31
N GLU A 70 -2.39 -10.17 14.75
CA GLU A 70 -3.83 -10.35 14.97
C GLU A 70 -4.52 -10.73 13.65
N ALA A 71 -4.22 -10.03 12.55
CA ALA A 71 -4.74 -10.37 11.25
C ALA A 71 -4.30 -11.76 10.78
N LEU A 72 -2.99 -12.05 10.88
CA LEU A 72 -2.43 -13.34 10.46
C LEU A 72 -2.91 -14.51 11.32
N ASN A 73 -3.26 -14.33 12.58
CA ASN A 73 -3.84 -15.38 13.43
C ASN A 73 -5.30 -15.71 13.07
N HIS A 74 -6.00 -14.84 12.35
CA HIS A 74 -7.42 -15.07 12.04
C HIS A 74 -7.59 -16.23 11.05
N PRO A 75 -8.49 -17.21 11.33
CA PRO A 75 -8.59 -18.46 10.55
C PRO A 75 -9.05 -18.25 9.09
N SER A 76 -9.82 -17.21 8.81
CA SER A 76 -10.26 -16.91 7.44
C SER A 76 -9.22 -16.13 6.62
N ILE A 77 -8.14 -15.65 7.24
CA ILE A 77 -7.09 -14.88 6.57
C ILE A 77 -5.98 -15.81 6.09
N ILE A 78 -5.68 -15.76 4.80
CA ILE A 78 -4.62 -16.56 4.16
C ILE A 78 -3.33 -15.77 3.94
N GLY A 79 -3.37 -14.47 4.17
CA GLY A 79 -2.24 -13.57 4.04
C GLY A 79 -2.65 -12.13 4.27
N ILE A 80 -1.66 -11.26 4.32
CA ILE A 80 -1.87 -9.81 4.45
C ILE A 80 -1.24 -9.05 3.30
N SER A 81 -1.89 -7.98 2.89
CA SER A 81 -1.40 -6.99 1.95
C SER A 81 -1.21 -5.66 2.68
N ILE A 82 -0.01 -5.08 2.63
CA ILE A 82 0.34 -3.88 3.38
C ILE A 82 0.71 -2.77 2.41
N ALA A 83 -0.17 -1.78 2.25
CA ALA A 83 0.11 -0.61 1.44
C ALA A 83 0.98 0.38 2.24
N THR A 84 2.09 0.79 1.64
CA THR A 84 3.03 1.69 2.30
C THR A 84 3.85 2.54 1.34
N ARG A 85 4.55 3.50 1.92
CA ARG A 85 5.54 4.35 1.26
C ARG A 85 6.93 3.71 1.36
N PRO A 86 7.76 3.83 0.32
CA PRO A 86 9.14 3.32 0.33
C PRO A 86 10.00 3.85 1.48
N ASP A 87 9.84 5.14 1.83
CA ASP A 87 10.59 5.80 2.90
C ASP A 87 10.14 5.41 4.33
N CYS A 88 9.16 4.51 4.45
CA CYS A 88 8.67 3.97 5.72
C CYS A 88 9.00 2.47 5.91
N LEU A 89 10.04 1.99 5.23
CA LEU A 89 10.56 0.62 5.33
C LEU A 89 12.01 0.64 5.86
N GLY A 90 12.19 1.23 7.05
CA GLY A 90 13.49 1.20 7.75
C GLY A 90 13.81 -0.18 8.37
N ASP A 91 15.04 -0.33 8.88
CA ASP A 91 15.59 -1.62 9.33
C ASP A 91 14.71 -2.34 10.38
N GLU A 92 14.11 -1.60 11.31
CA GLU A 92 13.20 -2.18 12.32
C GLU A 92 11.95 -2.78 11.69
N ILE A 93 11.41 -2.14 10.64
CA ILE A 93 10.25 -2.64 9.90
C ILE A 93 10.63 -3.84 9.04
N LEU A 94 11.81 -3.81 8.40
CA LEU A 94 12.33 -4.96 7.65
C LEU A 94 12.49 -6.18 8.56
N SER A 95 13.05 -5.99 9.74
CA SER A 95 13.20 -7.05 10.77
C SER A 95 11.84 -7.59 11.22
N LEU A 96 10.85 -6.72 11.44
CA LEU A 96 9.50 -7.13 11.80
C LEU A 96 8.83 -7.95 10.68
N LEU A 97 8.96 -7.51 9.42
CA LEU A 97 8.37 -8.24 8.29
C LEU A 97 8.99 -9.63 8.12
N LEU A 98 10.30 -9.76 8.33
CA LEU A 98 10.99 -11.05 8.32
C LEU A 98 10.49 -11.95 9.45
N GLU A 99 10.43 -11.44 10.70
CA GLU A 99 9.87 -12.15 11.86
C GLU A 99 8.45 -12.69 11.57
N LEU A 100 7.59 -11.84 11.02
CA LEU A 100 6.21 -12.23 10.71
C LEU A 100 6.15 -13.28 9.59
N LYS A 101 6.99 -13.16 8.56
CA LYS A 101 7.08 -14.14 7.46
C LYS A 101 7.52 -15.52 8.00
N GLU A 102 8.50 -15.56 8.88
CA GLU A 102 8.98 -16.81 9.49
C GLU A 102 7.94 -17.44 10.43
N ARG A 103 7.32 -16.62 11.26
CA ARG A 103 6.32 -17.06 12.25
C ARG A 103 5.04 -17.60 11.61
N PHE A 104 4.61 -17.02 10.50
CA PHE A 104 3.38 -17.37 9.77
C PHE A 104 3.71 -17.96 8.40
N SER A 105 4.58 -18.96 8.36
CA SER A 105 5.11 -19.56 7.12
C SER A 105 4.05 -20.24 6.23
N ASP A 106 2.86 -20.53 6.76
CA ASP A 106 1.70 -21.04 6.04
C ASP A 106 0.83 -19.93 5.39
N LYS A 107 1.18 -18.66 5.62
CA LYS A 107 0.49 -17.48 5.11
C LYS A 107 1.45 -16.57 4.35
N PHE A 108 0.92 -15.82 3.41
CA PHE A 108 1.77 -14.89 2.68
C PHE A 108 1.65 -13.46 3.22
N ILE A 109 2.73 -12.72 3.02
CA ILE A 109 2.79 -11.28 3.23
C ILE A 109 3.28 -10.69 1.92
N TRP A 110 2.58 -9.69 1.39
CA TRP A 110 3.11 -8.86 0.32
C TRP A 110 3.03 -7.38 0.66
N ILE A 111 3.89 -6.60 0.06
CA ILE A 111 3.92 -5.14 0.22
C ILE A 111 3.35 -4.49 -1.03
N GLU A 112 2.41 -3.57 -0.86
CA GLU A 112 1.94 -2.68 -1.91
C GLU A 112 2.71 -1.36 -1.81
N LEU A 113 3.66 -1.17 -2.72
CA LEU A 113 4.64 -0.09 -2.65
C LEU A 113 4.27 1.06 -3.58
N GLY A 114 4.15 2.25 -3.03
CA GLY A 114 3.85 3.45 -3.82
C GLY A 114 5.04 3.84 -4.69
N LEU A 115 4.86 3.92 -6.00
CA LEU A 115 5.77 4.56 -6.95
C LEU A 115 5.08 5.75 -7.60
N GLN A 116 3.86 5.52 -8.05
CA GLN A 116 2.96 6.41 -8.77
C GLN A 116 3.44 6.69 -10.19
N THR A 117 4.68 7.15 -10.36
CA THR A 117 5.39 7.42 -11.61
C THR A 117 6.90 7.38 -11.39
N ILE A 118 7.67 7.15 -12.46
CA ILE A 118 9.14 7.30 -12.44
C ILE A 118 9.59 8.75 -12.71
N HIS A 119 8.71 9.61 -13.21
CA HIS A 119 9.04 10.98 -13.61
C HIS A 119 9.13 11.88 -12.39
N GLU A 120 10.35 12.29 -12.05
CA GLU A 120 10.61 13.08 -10.83
C GLU A 120 9.97 14.47 -10.81
N GLU A 121 9.72 15.05 -11.98
CA GLU A 121 8.99 16.32 -12.09
C GLU A 121 7.52 16.15 -11.67
N THR A 122 6.86 15.14 -12.22
CA THR A 122 5.50 14.76 -11.83
C THR A 122 5.45 14.36 -10.35
N ALA A 123 6.43 13.56 -9.90
CA ALA A 123 6.52 13.12 -8.50
C ALA A 123 6.63 14.31 -7.52
N ARG A 124 7.38 15.35 -7.88
CA ARG A 124 7.45 16.60 -7.10
C ARG A 124 6.13 17.36 -7.12
N TYR A 125 5.51 17.49 -8.29
CA TYR A 125 4.22 18.16 -8.41
C TYR A 125 3.14 17.51 -7.54
N ILE A 126 3.02 16.18 -7.59
CA ILE A 126 2.05 15.44 -6.77
C ILE A 126 2.46 15.32 -5.30
N ARG A 127 3.59 15.88 -4.91
CA ARG A 127 4.15 15.80 -3.54
C ARG A 127 4.33 14.36 -3.06
N ARG A 128 4.88 13.50 -3.92
CA ARG A 128 5.18 12.11 -3.54
C ARG A 128 6.08 12.02 -2.30
N GLY A 129 7.03 12.95 -2.16
CA GLY A 129 7.83 13.16 -0.94
C GLY A 129 9.05 12.25 -0.79
N TYR A 130 9.37 11.43 -1.79
CA TYR A 130 10.59 10.59 -1.88
C TYR A 130 11.04 10.47 -3.33
N SER A 131 12.33 10.21 -3.54
CA SER A 131 12.93 10.02 -4.87
C SER A 131 12.72 8.61 -5.41
N LEU A 132 12.98 8.43 -6.70
CA LEU A 132 12.97 7.11 -7.32
C LEU A 132 14.01 6.17 -6.68
N SER A 133 15.17 6.69 -6.26
CA SER A 133 16.20 5.88 -5.59
C SER A 133 15.75 5.30 -4.24
N VAL A 134 14.90 6.01 -3.50
CA VAL A 134 14.31 5.49 -2.25
C VAL A 134 13.38 4.33 -2.56
N PHE A 135 12.58 4.42 -3.63
CA PHE A 135 11.76 3.31 -4.10
C PHE A 135 12.62 2.10 -4.50
N GLU A 136 13.71 2.31 -5.25
CA GLU A 136 14.61 1.23 -5.66
C GLU A 136 15.26 0.53 -4.46
N THR A 137 15.70 1.29 -3.46
CA THR A 137 16.25 0.74 -2.22
C THR A 137 15.22 -0.12 -1.49
N ALA A 138 13.99 0.39 -1.31
CA ALA A 138 12.92 -0.35 -0.67
C ALA A 138 12.56 -1.64 -1.42
N LEU A 139 12.46 -1.58 -2.76
CA LEU A 139 12.21 -2.76 -3.60
C LEU A 139 13.33 -3.80 -3.46
N ASN A 140 14.58 -3.37 -3.47
CA ASN A 140 15.73 -4.27 -3.30
C ASN A 140 15.72 -4.94 -1.92
N ASN A 141 15.41 -4.20 -0.86
CA ASN A 141 15.29 -4.76 0.49
C ASN A 141 14.18 -5.82 0.56
N MET A 142 13.00 -5.56 -0.04
CA MET A 142 11.93 -6.54 -0.11
C MET A 142 12.35 -7.80 -0.89
N ASN A 143 13.05 -7.65 -1.99
CA ASN A 143 13.56 -8.77 -2.77
C ASN A 143 14.60 -9.61 -2.00
N GLN A 144 15.46 -8.98 -1.19
CA GLN A 144 16.41 -9.69 -0.31
C GLN A 144 15.69 -10.50 0.79
N LEU A 145 14.56 -10.02 1.27
CA LEU A 145 13.72 -10.73 2.24
C LEU A 145 12.78 -11.74 1.57
N ASP A 146 12.81 -11.85 0.24
CA ASP A 146 11.87 -12.66 -0.54
C ASP A 146 10.40 -12.36 -0.14
N ILE A 147 10.07 -11.07 -0.07
CA ILE A 147 8.71 -10.57 0.17
C ILE A 147 8.19 -9.99 -1.15
N PRO A 148 7.07 -10.54 -1.69
CA PRO A 148 6.48 -10.07 -2.94
C PRO A 148 6.06 -8.61 -2.87
N VAL A 149 6.33 -7.85 -3.95
CA VAL A 149 5.97 -6.44 -4.06
C VAL A 149 4.98 -6.21 -5.19
N VAL A 150 3.87 -5.58 -4.88
CA VAL A 150 2.92 -5.00 -5.86
C VAL A 150 3.18 -3.49 -5.91
N VAL A 151 3.45 -2.96 -7.10
CA VAL A 151 3.78 -1.55 -7.28
C VAL A 151 2.55 -0.77 -7.70
N HIS A 152 2.25 0.32 -6.98
CA HIS A 152 1.18 1.23 -7.33
C HIS A 152 1.64 2.25 -8.39
N VAL A 153 0.91 2.34 -9.48
CA VAL A 153 1.08 3.32 -10.56
C VAL A 153 -0.23 4.06 -10.78
N ILE A 154 -0.16 5.38 -10.92
CA ILE A 154 -1.34 6.21 -11.18
C ILE A 154 -1.35 6.64 -12.64
N LEU A 155 -2.45 6.37 -13.31
CA LEU A 155 -2.72 6.77 -14.68
C LEU A 155 -3.46 8.12 -14.71
N GLY A 156 -3.08 8.98 -15.65
CA GLY A 156 -3.72 10.30 -15.81
C GLY A 156 -3.16 11.37 -14.87
N LEU A 157 -1.94 11.21 -14.41
CA LEU A 157 -1.25 12.26 -13.65
C LEU A 157 -1.08 13.51 -14.51
N PRO A 158 -1.22 14.73 -13.93
CA PRO A 158 -1.00 15.98 -14.64
C PRO A 158 0.38 16.02 -15.30
N CYS A 159 0.44 16.59 -16.51
CA CYS A 159 1.65 16.70 -17.32
C CYS A 159 2.22 15.36 -17.84
N GLU A 160 1.57 14.23 -17.59
CA GLU A 160 1.97 12.94 -18.16
C GLU A 160 1.15 12.60 -19.41
N SER A 161 1.86 12.32 -20.49
CA SER A 161 1.32 11.75 -21.71
C SER A 161 1.26 10.23 -21.64
N HIS A 162 0.60 9.60 -22.60
CA HIS A 162 0.62 8.13 -22.75
C HIS A 162 2.05 7.57 -22.84
N SER A 163 2.98 8.30 -23.48
CA SER A 163 4.40 7.89 -23.54
C SER A 163 5.06 7.84 -22.16
N HIS A 164 4.75 8.79 -21.27
CA HIS A 164 5.28 8.77 -19.89
C HIS A 164 4.78 7.55 -19.10
N ILE A 165 3.51 7.19 -19.28
CA ILE A 165 2.93 5.99 -18.66
C ILE A 165 3.66 4.74 -19.16
N LEU A 166 3.84 4.60 -20.48
CA LEU A 166 4.58 3.47 -21.06
C LEU A 166 6.01 3.38 -20.55
N GLN A 167 6.73 4.50 -20.42
CA GLN A 167 8.07 4.52 -19.84
C GLN A 167 8.07 4.01 -18.39
N THR A 168 7.06 4.36 -17.59
CA THR A 168 6.92 3.84 -16.22
C THR A 168 6.70 2.33 -16.23
N ILE A 169 5.85 1.82 -17.12
CA ILE A 169 5.60 0.37 -17.23
C ILE A 169 6.84 -0.37 -17.74
N ASP A 170 7.52 0.15 -18.76
CA ASP A 170 8.76 -0.44 -19.30
C ASP A 170 9.90 -0.48 -18.27
N TYR A 171 9.96 0.53 -17.41
CA TYR A 171 10.89 0.54 -16.28
C TYR A 171 10.57 -0.58 -15.29
N LEU A 172 9.29 -0.73 -14.91
CA LEU A 172 8.85 -1.75 -13.97
C LEU A 172 8.97 -3.18 -14.54
N ALA A 173 8.78 -3.35 -15.84
CA ALA A 173 8.93 -4.65 -16.51
C ALA A 173 10.35 -5.24 -16.38
N LYS A 174 11.35 -4.41 -16.07
CA LYS A 174 12.76 -4.81 -15.87
C LYS A 174 13.11 -5.05 -14.39
N LYS A 175 12.14 -4.86 -13.48
CA LYS A 175 12.35 -5.03 -12.04
C LYS A 175 11.76 -6.36 -11.56
N ASN A 176 12.35 -6.92 -10.50
CA ASN A 176 11.75 -8.08 -9.83
C ASN A 176 10.60 -7.60 -8.95
N ILE A 177 9.39 -7.64 -9.49
CA ILE A 177 8.13 -7.29 -8.83
C ILE A 177 7.12 -8.40 -9.01
N PHE A 178 6.22 -8.57 -8.05
CA PHE A 178 5.13 -9.55 -8.12
C PHE A 178 3.99 -9.07 -9.01
N GLY A 179 3.70 -7.77 -9.01
CA GLY A 179 2.62 -7.21 -9.81
C GLY A 179 2.60 -5.69 -9.85
N ILE A 180 1.71 -5.16 -10.67
CA ILE A 180 1.44 -3.73 -10.78
C ILE A 180 -0.04 -3.49 -10.51
N LYS A 181 -0.34 -2.50 -9.66
CA LYS A 181 -1.68 -2.01 -9.41
C LYS A 181 -1.87 -0.69 -10.12
N LEU A 182 -2.58 -0.72 -11.24
CA LEU A 182 -2.92 0.47 -12.02
C LEU A 182 -4.13 1.16 -11.39
N GLN A 183 -4.00 2.42 -11.05
CA GLN A 183 -5.05 3.26 -10.48
C GLN A 183 -5.29 4.46 -11.39
N LEU A 184 -6.57 4.79 -11.64
CA LEU A 184 -6.91 6.04 -12.33
C LEU A 184 -6.86 7.19 -11.32
N LEU A 185 -6.31 8.32 -11.74
CA LEU A 185 -6.38 9.54 -10.94
C LEU A 185 -7.83 10.02 -10.86
N HIS A 186 -8.30 10.23 -9.64
CA HIS A 186 -9.59 10.87 -9.38
C HIS A 186 -9.36 12.24 -8.73
N ILE A 187 -9.96 13.26 -9.31
CA ILE A 187 -9.95 14.61 -8.74
C ILE A 187 -11.06 14.71 -7.72
N LEU A 188 -10.70 14.63 -6.46
CA LEU A 188 -11.67 14.65 -5.34
C LEU A 188 -11.85 16.08 -4.84
N LYS A 189 -13.12 16.47 -4.54
CA LYS A 189 -13.43 17.76 -3.93
C LYS A 189 -12.68 17.92 -2.60
N GLY A 190 -12.14 19.12 -2.37
CA GLY A 190 -11.41 19.45 -1.14
C GLY A 190 -9.94 19.05 -1.14
N THR A 191 -9.43 18.42 -2.20
CA THR A 191 -8.00 18.16 -2.38
C THR A 191 -7.29 19.39 -2.98
N ASP A 192 -5.96 19.46 -2.79
CA ASP A 192 -5.19 20.54 -3.43
C ASP A 192 -5.21 20.42 -4.96
N LEU A 193 -5.21 19.20 -5.49
CA LEU A 193 -5.34 18.96 -6.93
C LEU A 193 -6.63 19.55 -7.51
N ALA A 194 -7.74 19.50 -6.77
CA ALA A 194 -9.02 20.08 -7.23
C ALA A 194 -9.01 21.60 -7.36
N LYS A 195 -7.98 22.28 -6.83
CA LYS A 195 -7.82 23.75 -6.99
C LYS A 195 -7.15 24.11 -8.32
N ASP A 196 -6.50 23.15 -8.95
CA ASP A 196 -5.79 23.31 -10.22
C ASP A 196 -6.71 23.06 -11.43
N TYR A 197 -7.96 22.61 -11.17
CA TYR A 197 -9.03 22.34 -12.15
C TYR A 197 -10.29 23.15 -11.87
#